data_da82e51fb40bc2fe024a797770b6b1bd
#
_entry.id   da82e51fb40bc2fe024a797770b6b1bd
#
_cell.length_a   1.000
_cell.length_b   1.000
_cell.length_c   1.000
_cell.angle_alpha   90.00
_cell.angle_beta   90.00
_cell.angle_gamma   90.00
#
_symmetry.space_group_name_H-M   'P 1'
#
loop_
_entity.id
_entity.type
_entity.pdbx_description
1 polymer ?
#
loop_
_entity_poly.entity_id
_entity_poly.type
_entity_poly.pdbx_seq_one_letter_code
_entity_poly.pdbx_strand_id
1 'polypeptide(L)'
;RIKLLIVGSPFFGRTQQSPFLRKLEQQAETLGDRVRFTGYVPNDSMPEYYRLADLVCVPTLVEEAAGLVAVEAMGCGRPVLATRSGGMPEYLDGSQAVLVDRDGNVAGQLSFAIRMLYEHPDLRAQMSTAGAKTAQRYSSARFYDDFVRIVYDFGGHLWNSPSSV
;
A
#
# COMPACT_ATOMS: atom_id res chain seq x y z
N ARG A 1 -5.18 -8.11 -21.51
CA ARG A 1 -5.69 -6.72 -21.49
C ARG A 1 -5.63 -6.21 -20.05
N ILE A 2 -4.94 -5.10 -19.80
CA ILE A 2 -4.81 -4.49 -18.47
C ILE A 2 -6.07 -3.62 -18.20
N LYS A 3 -6.62 -3.74 -16.99
CA LYS A 3 -7.64 -2.84 -16.42
C LYS A 3 -7.09 -2.15 -15.18
N LEU A 4 -7.45 -0.90 -15.00
CA LEU A 4 -7.09 -0.08 -13.84
C LEU A 4 -8.32 0.20 -13.00
N LEU A 5 -8.25 -0.13 -11.72
CA LEU A 5 -9.24 0.25 -10.72
C LEU A 5 -8.61 1.29 -9.79
N ILE A 6 -9.18 2.48 -9.75
CA ILE A 6 -8.75 3.56 -8.86
C ILE A 6 -9.71 3.57 -7.68
N VAL A 7 -9.18 3.17 -6.51
CA VAL A 7 -9.96 3.02 -5.28
C VAL A 7 -9.68 4.19 -4.35
N GLY A 8 -10.73 4.83 -3.88
CA GLY A 8 -10.64 5.93 -2.95
C GLY A 8 -11.32 7.21 -3.42
N SER A 9 -11.36 8.19 -2.54
CA SER A 9 -11.88 9.52 -2.83
C SER A 9 -10.99 10.60 -2.22
N PRO A 10 -11.04 11.85 -2.71
CA PRO A 10 -10.24 12.96 -2.17
C PRO A 10 -10.55 13.30 -0.72
N PHE A 11 -11.72 12.91 -0.21
CA PHE A 11 -12.20 13.23 1.13
C PHE A 11 -12.85 12.00 1.77
N PHE A 12 -12.50 11.71 3.02
CA PHE A 12 -13.10 10.62 3.80
C PHE A 12 -14.63 10.72 3.85
N GLY A 13 -15.31 9.67 3.35
CA GLY A 13 -16.77 9.55 3.44
C GLY A 13 -17.59 10.56 2.63
N ARG A 14 -16.97 11.32 1.74
CA ARG A 14 -17.68 12.32 0.91
C ARG A 14 -17.52 12.02 -0.58
N THR A 15 -18.60 12.16 -1.31
CA THR A 15 -18.65 12.04 -2.79
C THR A 15 -18.27 13.36 -3.51
N GLN A 16 -17.64 14.30 -2.80
CA GLN A 16 -17.33 15.61 -3.35
C GLN A 16 -16.28 15.49 -4.45
N GLN A 17 -16.62 15.91 -5.65
CA GLN A 17 -15.70 15.98 -6.77
C GLN A 17 -14.69 17.12 -6.57
N SER A 18 -13.40 16.77 -6.55
CA SER A 18 -12.33 17.77 -6.61
C SER A 18 -11.97 18.10 -8.06
N PRO A 19 -11.39 19.30 -8.34
CA PRO A 19 -10.88 19.61 -9.67
C PRO A 19 -9.84 18.59 -10.15
N PHE A 20 -9.05 18.03 -9.22
CA PHE A 20 -8.07 16.99 -9.51
C PHE A 20 -8.73 15.70 -9.99
N LEU A 21 -9.77 15.24 -9.29
CA LEU A 21 -10.51 14.03 -9.68
C LEU A 21 -11.14 14.18 -11.07
N ARG A 22 -11.79 15.32 -11.33
CA ARG A 22 -12.37 15.61 -12.66
C ARG A 22 -11.34 15.54 -13.77
N LYS A 23 -10.14 16.08 -13.54
CA LYS A 23 -9.05 16.01 -14.51
C LYS A 23 -8.62 14.56 -14.77
N LEU A 24 -8.52 13.73 -13.73
CA LEU A 24 -8.20 12.30 -13.88
C LEU A 24 -9.29 11.56 -14.64
N GLU A 25 -10.55 11.80 -14.33
CA GLU A 25 -11.70 11.20 -15.03
C GLU A 25 -11.68 11.56 -16.52
N GLN A 26 -11.47 12.83 -16.86
CA GLN A 26 -11.31 13.27 -18.26
C GLN A 26 -10.15 12.58 -18.99
N GLN A 27 -9.00 12.43 -18.33
CA GLN A 27 -7.88 11.69 -18.89
C GLN A 27 -8.21 10.20 -19.12
N ALA A 28 -9.03 9.63 -18.24
CA ALA A 28 -9.44 8.23 -18.32
C ALA A 28 -10.49 7.96 -19.42
N GLU A 29 -11.25 8.96 -19.87
CA GLU A 29 -12.30 8.81 -20.89
C GLU A 29 -11.77 8.15 -22.19
N THR A 30 -10.56 8.49 -22.61
CA THR A 30 -9.92 7.89 -23.81
C THR A 30 -9.61 6.40 -23.63
N LEU A 31 -9.57 5.92 -22.39
CA LEU A 31 -9.28 4.53 -22.03
C LEU A 31 -10.56 3.68 -21.89
N GLY A 32 -11.74 4.32 -21.86
CA GLY A 32 -13.05 3.69 -21.79
C GLY A 32 -13.20 2.75 -20.60
N ASP A 33 -13.73 1.54 -20.85
CA ASP A 33 -13.98 0.52 -19.83
C ASP A 33 -12.73 -0.03 -19.11
N ARG A 34 -11.55 0.37 -19.54
CA ARG A 34 -10.28 -0.06 -18.95
C ARG A 34 -9.92 0.65 -17.64
N VAL A 35 -10.54 1.80 -17.37
CA VAL A 35 -10.34 2.54 -16.12
C VAL A 35 -11.67 2.69 -15.42
N ARG A 36 -11.69 2.39 -14.14
CA ARG A 36 -12.84 2.60 -13.27
C ARG A 36 -12.43 3.25 -11.96
N PHE A 37 -13.25 4.20 -11.51
CA PHE A 37 -13.13 4.87 -10.21
C PHE A 37 -14.23 4.31 -9.31
N THR A 38 -13.87 3.90 -8.09
CA THR A 38 -14.87 3.39 -7.12
C THR A 38 -15.48 4.49 -6.27
N GLY A 39 -14.78 5.63 -6.15
CA GLY A 39 -15.06 6.57 -5.08
C GLY A 39 -14.63 6.00 -3.71
N TYR A 40 -15.21 6.53 -2.64
CA TYR A 40 -14.90 6.08 -1.28
C TYR A 40 -15.33 4.62 -1.08
N VAL A 41 -14.43 3.85 -0.50
CA VAL A 41 -14.67 2.46 -0.07
C VAL A 41 -14.36 2.38 1.43
N PRO A 42 -15.28 1.85 2.26
CA PRO A 42 -15.00 1.61 3.68
C PRO A 42 -13.83 0.65 3.88
N ASN A 43 -13.03 0.87 4.93
CA ASN A 43 -11.86 0.05 5.21
C ASN A 43 -12.18 -1.44 5.34
N ASP A 44 -13.32 -1.79 5.93
CA ASP A 44 -13.76 -3.19 6.09
C ASP A 44 -14.00 -3.90 4.74
N SER A 45 -14.28 -3.14 3.68
CA SER A 45 -14.47 -3.64 2.33
C SER A 45 -13.18 -3.66 1.50
N MET A 46 -12.12 -2.98 1.94
CA MET A 46 -10.86 -2.88 1.19
C MET A 46 -10.21 -4.24 0.88
N PRO A 47 -10.27 -5.27 1.76
CA PRO A 47 -9.70 -6.57 1.45
C PRO A 47 -10.27 -7.23 0.18
N GLU A 48 -11.52 -6.97 -0.16
CA GLU A 48 -12.15 -7.49 -1.39
C GLU A 48 -11.52 -6.86 -2.62
N TYR A 49 -11.29 -5.54 -2.58
CA TYR A 49 -10.63 -4.81 -3.67
C TYR A 49 -9.19 -5.23 -3.86
N TYR A 50 -8.45 -5.44 -2.76
CA TYR A 50 -7.09 -6.00 -2.87
C TYR A 50 -7.10 -7.38 -3.52
N ARG A 51 -7.99 -8.29 -3.08
CA ARG A 51 -8.07 -9.64 -3.64
C ARG A 51 -8.50 -9.68 -5.11
N LEU A 52 -9.25 -8.68 -5.57
CA LEU A 52 -9.65 -8.55 -6.98
C LEU A 52 -8.46 -8.19 -7.89
N ALA A 53 -7.44 -7.51 -7.37
CA ALA A 53 -6.31 -7.04 -8.15
C ALA A 53 -5.28 -8.15 -8.40
N ASP A 54 -4.63 -8.14 -9.57
CA ASP A 54 -3.43 -8.94 -9.85
C ASP A 54 -2.14 -8.25 -9.36
N LEU A 55 -2.19 -6.93 -9.20
CA LEU A 55 -1.11 -6.05 -8.76
C LEU A 55 -1.71 -4.84 -8.06
N VAL A 56 -1.19 -4.46 -6.91
CA VAL A 56 -1.56 -3.22 -6.23
C VAL A 56 -0.46 -2.18 -6.44
N CYS A 57 -0.86 -0.98 -6.91
CA CYS A 57 0.04 0.12 -7.18
C CYS A 57 -0.13 1.23 -6.13
N VAL A 58 0.98 1.64 -5.51
CA VAL A 58 1.04 2.72 -4.49
C VAL A 58 1.99 3.81 -5.00
N PRO A 59 1.54 4.64 -5.97
CA PRO A 59 2.40 5.59 -6.68
C PRO A 59 2.46 6.95 -5.98
N THR A 60 2.69 6.97 -4.66
CA THR A 60 2.73 8.22 -3.89
C THR A 60 3.96 9.08 -4.26
N LEU A 61 3.75 10.38 -4.43
CA LEU A 61 4.81 11.35 -4.72
C LEU A 61 5.19 12.19 -3.50
N VAL A 62 4.45 12.04 -2.39
CA VAL A 62 4.75 12.69 -1.12
C VAL A 62 5.45 11.70 -0.17
N GLU A 63 6.07 12.22 0.90
CA GLU A 63 6.61 11.34 1.93
C GLU A 63 5.49 10.56 2.60
N GLU A 64 5.57 9.26 2.52
CA GLU A 64 4.61 8.32 3.11
C GLU A 64 5.19 7.78 4.42
N ALA A 65 4.52 8.00 5.54
CA ALA A 65 5.07 7.61 6.84
C ALA A 65 5.30 6.10 6.93
N ALA A 66 4.29 5.30 6.63
CA ALA A 66 4.35 3.84 6.74
C ALA A 66 3.86 3.09 5.51
N GLY A 67 2.97 3.70 4.70
CA GLY A 67 2.42 3.05 3.50
C GLY A 67 1.55 1.83 3.83
N LEU A 68 0.63 1.94 4.78
CA LEU A 68 -0.23 0.83 5.22
C LEU A 68 -0.95 0.11 4.07
N VAL A 69 -1.28 0.84 3.00
CA VAL A 69 -1.87 0.26 1.77
C VAL A 69 -1.00 -0.86 1.21
N ALA A 70 0.32 -0.72 1.24
CA ALA A 70 1.22 -1.77 0.76
C ALA A 70 1.20 -3.00 1.69
N VAL A 71 1.18 -2.80 3.01
CA VAL A 71 1.07 -3.89 4.00
C VAL A 71 -0.25 -4.63 3.86
N GLU A 72 -1.37 -3.90 3.71
CA GLU A 72 -2.70 -4.45 3.50
C GLU A 72 -2.79 -5.27 2.21
N ALA A 73 -2.25 -4.76 1.11
CA ALA A 73 -2.17 -5.46 -0.16
C ALA A 73 -1.38 -6.77 -0.04
N MET A 74 -0.22 -6.73 0.59
CA MET A 74 0.60 -7.92 0.87
C MET A 74 -0.13 -8.91 1.77
N GLY A 75 -0.84 -8.43 2.80
CA GLY A 75 -1.68 -9.26 3.69
C GLY A 75 -2.81 -9.96 2.95
N CYS A 76 -3.30 -9.38 1.85
CA CYS A 76 -4.27 -9.98 0.94
C CYS A 76 -3.61 -10.85 -0.16
N GLY A 77 -2.30 -11.11 -0.07
CA GLY A 77 -1.55 -11.92 -1.03
C GLY A 77 -1.38 -11.24 -2.39
N ARG A 78 -1.27 -9.92 -2.43
CA ARG A 78 -1.06 -9.19 -3.69
C ARG A 78 0.35 -8.64 -3.79
N PRO A 79 1.01 -8.78 -4.96
CA PRO A 79 2.28 -8.13 -5.21
C PRO A 79 2.10 -6.62 -5.24
N VAL A 80 3.12 -5.89 -4.82
CA VAL A 80 3.08 -4.43 -4.72
C VAL A 80 4.04 -3.79 -5.71
N LEU A 81 3.57 -2.74 -6.38
CA LEU A 81 4.39 -1.78 -7.11
C LEU A 81 4.26 -0.43 -6.42
N ALA A 82 5.34 0.09 -5.88
CA ALA A 82 5.30 1.34 -5.13
C ALA A 82 6.42 2.29 -5.55
N THR A 83 6.24 3.57 -5.27
CA THR A 83 7.32 4.53 -5.31
C THR A 83 8.17 4.42 -4.04
N ARG A 84 9.46 4.65 -4.14
CA ARG A 84 10.39 4.70 -3.01
C ARG A 84 10.12 5.96 -2.18
N SER A 85 9.28 5.83 -1.15
CA SER A 85 8.80 6.96 -0.36
C SER A 85 8.78 6.64 1.13
N GLY A 86 9.28 7.56 1.95
CA GLY A 86 9.26 7.50 3.42
C GLY A 86 9.72 6.16 3.96
N GLY A 87 8.94 5.57 4.87
CA GLY A 87 9.25 4.30 5.52
C GLY A 87 9.02 3.04 4.66
N MET A 88 8.40 3.14 3.48
CA MET A 88 8.14 1.95 2.65
C MET A 88 9.40 1.15 2.30
N PRO A 89 10.56 1.75 1.96
CA PRO A 89 11.79 0.99 1.69
C PRO A 89 12.36 0.22 2.87
N GLU A 90 11.91 0.49 4.10
CA GLU A 90 12.38 -0.24 5.28
C GLU A 90 11.86 -1.67 5.35
N TYR A 91 10.74 -1.94 4.69
CA TYR A 91 10.10 -3.25 4.71
C TYR A 91 9.75 -3.82 3.32
N LEU A 92 9.80 -2.98 2.28
CA LEU A 92 9.62 -3.42 0.89
C LEU A 92 10.99 -3.60 0.23
N ASP A 93 11.23 -4.79 -0.24
CA ASP A 93 12.41 -5.13 -1.04
C ASP A 93 12.01 -5.85 -2.34
N GLY A 94 12.96 -6.24 -3.14
CA GLY A 94 12.70 -6.87 -4.44
C GLY A 94 12.01 -8.22 -4.37
N SER A 95 11.83 -8.81 -3.18
CA SER A 95 11.16 -10.11 -3.03
C SER A 95 9.65 -10.03 -3.05
N GLN A 96 9.06 -8.94 -2.52
CA GLN A 96 7.61 -8.75 -2.42
C GLN A 96 7.07 -7.52 -3.14
N ALA A 97 7.95 -6.59 -3.52
CA ALA A 97 7.55 -5.36 -4.19
C ALA A 97 8.54 -4.95 -5.29
N VAL A 98 8.03 -4.24 -6.28
CA VAL A 98 8.88 -3.43 -7.17
C VAL A 98 8.82 -2.00 -6.67
N LEU A 99 9.99 -1.43 -6.36
CA LEU A 99 10.13 -0.03 -5.97
C LEU A 99 10.70 0.79 -7.12
N VAL A 100 10.00 1.84 -7.50
CA VAL A 100 10.46 2.82 -8.48
C VAL A 100 10.84 4.13 -7.78
N ASP A 101 11.80 4.86 -8.34
CA ASP A 101 12.21 6.12 -7.76
C ASP A 101 11.17 7.22 -8.01
N ARG A 102 11.06 8.16 -7.07
CA ARG A 102 10.12 9.29 -7.18
C ARG A 102 10.63 10.40 -8.11
N ASP A 103 11.89 10.34 -8.48
CA ASP A 103 12.53 11.35 -9.32
C ASP A 103 12.49 10.98 -10.81
N GLY A 104 12.53 11.98 -11.65
CA GLY A 104 12.58 11.81 -13.10
C GLY A 104 11.26 11.31 -13.69
N ASN A 105 11.34 10.33 -14.58
CA ASN A 105 10.18 9.81 -15.30
C ASN A 105 9.44 8.70 -14.52
N VAL A 106 8.78 9.06 -13.44
CA VAL A 106 8.01 8.11 -12.60
C VAL A 106 6.95 7.36 -13.41
N ALA A 107 6.23 8.04 -14.30
CA ALA A 107 5.21 7.41 -15.14
C ALA A 107 5.81 6.34 -16.07
N GLY A 108 6.98 6.59 -16.64
CA GLY A 108 7.71 5.63 -17.47
C GLY A 108 8.18 4.43 -16.67
N GLN A 109 8.73 4.64 -15.48
CA GLN A 109 9.16 3.58 -14.58
C GLN A 109 7.98 2.69 -14.16
N LEU A 110 6.84 3.28 -13.75
CA LEU A 110 5.62 2.56 -13.41
C LEU A 110 5.10 1.76 -14.61
N SER A 111 5.05 2.37 -15.80
CA SER A 111 4.61 1.70 -17.03
C SER A 111 5.49 0.48 -17.37
N PHE A 112 6.80 0.64 -17.25
CA PHE A 112 7.75 -0.47 -17.47
C PHE A 112 7.54 -1.60 -16.44
N ALA A 113 7.42 -1.26 -15.15
CA ALA A 113 7.21 -2.23 -14.08
C ALA A 113 5.88 -2.97 -14.24
N ILE A 114 4.80 -2.27 -14.57
CA ILE A 114 3.48 -2.89 -14.84
C ILE A 114 3.57 -3.88 -16.01
N ARG A 115 4.25 -3.50 -17.11
CA ARG A 115 4.43 -4.39 -18.27
C ARG A 115 5.25 -5.61 -17.88
N MET A 116 6.36 -5.44 -17.22
CA MET A 116 7.22 -6.52 -16.75
C MET A 116 6.44 -7.50 -15.86
N LEU A 117 5.70 -6.98 -14.88
CA LEU A 117 4.89 -7.81 -14.01
C LEU A 117 3.70 -8.47 -14.74
N TYR A 118 3.12 -7.83 -15.76
CA TYR A 118 2.08 -8.43 -16.59
C TYR A 118 2.60 -9.63 -17.40
N GLU A 119 3.81 -9.53 -17.94
CA GLU A 119 4.45 -10.56 -18.75
C GLU A 119 5.02 -11.73 -17.91
N HIS A 120 5.23 -11.53 -16.61
CA HIS A 120 5.82 -12.52 -15.70
C HIS A 120 4.88 -12.94 -14.55
N PRO A 121 3.86 -13.78 -14.81
CA PRO A 121 2.91 -14.23 -13.79
C PRO A 121 3.58 -15.01 -12.64
N ASP A 122 4.64 -15.77 -12.96
CA ASP A 122 5.39 -16.52 -11.94
C ASP A 122 6.10 -15.60 -10.93
N LEU A 123 6.63 -14.47 -11.42
CA LEU A 123 7.21 -13.46 -10.55
C LEU A 123 6.13 -12.85 -9.62
N ARG A 124 4.94 -12.53 -10.16
CA ARG A 124 3.84 -12.04 -9.32
C ARG A 124 3.45 -13.06 -8.24
N ALA A 125 3.41 -14.35 -8.56
CA ALA A 125 3.10 -15.40 -7.60
C ALA A 125 4.18 -15.50 -6.49
N GLN A 126 5.45 -15.41 -6.85
CA GLN A 126 6.56 -15.38 -5.89
C GLN A 126 6.46 -14.15 -4.97
N MET A 127 6.24 -12.97 -5.55
CA MET A 127 6.05 -11.72 -4.80
C MET A 127 4.84 -11.79 -3.86
N SER A 128 3.72 -12.38 -4.29
CA SER A 128 2.54 -12.60 -3.45
C SER A 128 2.87 -13.44 -2.22
N THR A 129 3.59 -14.53 -2.41
CA THR A 129 3.99 -15.44 -1.32
C THR A 129 4.93 -14.74 -0.33
N ALA A 130 5.94 -14.04 -0.84
CA ALA A 130 6.89 -13.29 -0.02
C ALA A 130 6.19 -12.14 0.74
N GLY A 131 5.32 -11.41 0.05
CA GLY A 131 4.54 -10.31 0.63
C GLY A 131 3.62 -10.76 1.76
N ALA A 132 2.88 -11.84 1.58
CA ALA A 132 2.03 -12.39 2.62
C ALA A 132 2.82 -12.77 3.89
N LYS A 133 4.01 -13.33 3.74
CA LYS A 133 4.92 -13.63 4.86
C LYS A 133 5.42 -12.35 5.54
N THR A 134 5.77 -11.34 4.78
CA THR A 134 6.23 -10.04 5.30
C THR A 134 5.10 -9.34 6.07
N ALA A 135 3.87 -9.32 5.54
CA ALA A 135 2.73 -8.67 6.16
C ALA A 135 2.39 -9.21 7.56
N GLN A 136 2.68 -10.49 7.83
CA GLN A 136 2.45 -11.08 9.16
C GLN A 136 3.22 -10.36 10.28
N ARG A 137 4.36 -9.73 9.96
CA ARG A 137 5.17 -8.96 10.92
C ARG A 137 4.50 -7.63 11.32
N TYR A 138 3.52 -7.17 10.54
CA TYR A 138 2.82 -5.90 10.71
C TYR A 138 1.36 -6.10 11.13
N SER A 139 1.03 -7.27 11.71
CA SER A 139 -0.29 -7.50 12.28
C SER A 139 -0.53 -6.65 13.52
N SER A 140 -1.78 -6.29 13.80
CA SER A 140 -2.16 -5.53 15.00
C SER A 140 -1.75 -6.23 16.30
N ALA A 141 -1.80 -7.56 16.34
CA ALA A 141 -1.34 -8.35 17.48
C ALA A 141 0.18 -8.16 17.70
N ARG A 142 0.98 -8.29 16.62
CA ARG A 142 2.43 -8.08 16.70
C ARG A 142 2.78 -6.65 17.09
N PHE A 143 2.10 -5.67 16.52
CA PHE A 143 2.27 -4.26 16.89
C PHE A 143 1.99 -4.04 18.38
N TYR A 144 0.92 -4.62 18.91
CA TYR A 144 0.59 -4.52 20.32
C TYR A 144 1.68 -5.13 21.20
N ASP A 145 2.15 -6.34 20.89
CA ASP A 145 3.19 -7.03 21.65
C ASP A 145 4.51 -6.22 21.66
N ASP A 146 4.93 -5.71 20.51
CA ASP A 146 6.13 -4.91 20.37
C ASP A 146 5.99 -3.56 21.10
N PHE A 147 4.81 -2.91 21.02
CA PHE A 147 4.52 -1.68 21.74
C PHE A 147 4.58 -1.89 23.25
N VAL A 148 3.91 -2.93 23.77
CA VAL A 148 3.92 -3.27 25.19
C VAL A 148 5.35 -3.52 25.67
N ARG A 149 6.13 -4.29 24.92
CA ARG A 149 7.54 -4.56 25.25
C ARG A 149 8.35 -3.28 25.34
N ILE A 150 8.23 -2.38 24.35
CA ILE A 150 8.93 -1.09 24.35
C ILE A 150 8.54 -0.25 25.56
N VAL A 151 7.23 -0.17 25.87
CA VAL A 151 6.76 0.57 27.04
C VAL A 151 7.31 -0.01 28.34
N TYR A 152 7.37 -1.34 28.49
CA TYR A 152 7.96 -1.98 29.67
C TYR A 152 9.47 -1.74 29.75
N ASP A 153 10.19 -1.86 28.65
CA ASP A 153 11.64 -1.65 28.60
C ASP A 153 12.02 -0.20 28.93
N PHE A 154 11.25 0.78 28.46
CA PHE A 154 11.47 2.20 28.77
C PHE A 154 10.81 2.65 30.06
N GLY A 155 9.65 2.08 30.43
CA GLY A 155 8.86 2.47 31.61
C GLY A 155 9.21 1.70 32.87
N GLY A 156 9.88 0.57 32.79
CA GLY A 156 10.25 -0.27 33.91
C GLY A 156 11.13 0.44 34.97
N HIS A 157 11.81 1.51 34.58
CA HIS A 157 12.53 2.39 35.49
C HIS A 157 11.65 3.49 36.12
N LEU A 158 10.47 3.77 35.57
CA LEU A 158 9.59 4.84 36.08
C LEU A 158 8.46 4.31 36.97
N TRP A 159 8.10 3.02 36.84
CA TRP A 159 6.96 2.43 37.57
C TRP A 159 7.37 1.62 38.81
N ASN A 160 8.66 1.34 39.04
CA ASN A 160 9.20 0.70 40.22
C ASN A 160 9.69 1.75 41.24
N SER A 161 8.93 2.79 41.51
CA SER A 161 9.07 3.53 42.75
C SER A 161 8.29 2.78 43.82
N PRO A 162 8.94 2.16 44.82
CA PRO A 162 8.21 1.66 45.95
C PRO A 162 7.59 2.87 46.65
N SER A 163 6.27 2.92 46.64
CA SER A 163 5.55 3.76 47.59
C SER A 163 5.91 3.26 49.00
N SER A 164 6.96 3.85 49.55
CA SER A 164 7.18 3.86 50.97
C SER A 164 6.19 4.85 51.58
N VAL A 165 5.12 4.35 52.15
CA VAL A 165 4.57 4.81 53.45
C VAL A 165 3.81 3.64 54.04
#